data_bafb83e4cdd6203080be084e68bd9959
#
_entry.id   bafb83e4cdd6203080be084e68bd9959
#
_cell.length_a   1.000
_cell.length_b   1.000
_cell.length_c   1.000
_cell.angle_alpha   90.00
_cell.angle_beta   90.00
_cell.angle_gamma   90.00
#
_symmetry.space_group_name_H-M   'P 1'
#
loop_
_entity.id
_entity.type
_entity.pdbx_description
1 polymer ?
#
loop_
_entity_poly.entity_id
_entity_poly.type
_entity_poly.pdbx_seq_one_letter_code
_entity_poly.pdbx_strand_id
1 'polypeptide(L)'
;MSGAHETQPGPTRPRKLRDVTSEDDMTTLQPPAAAEPRPAPPPVRRDRRSWTGWGFLGPFVAVFALVFLAPIAYSVYLSLFRDQLIGGTTFVGLDNYAEALGDDRFWASLGRVSLFLAVQVPIMLGIALLVALTLDSGRLYGRDFFRISIFLPYAVPAVVATLMWGFLYGTRFGLVGDLNSALGVSLPDPLSPGLVLASIGNIVTWEFVGYNMLIFYSALRVVPHSLYEAAEIDGAGQIRVITAIKLPAIRGALVIATIFSVIGSFQLFNEPSILQPLARNAITTDYTPNYYTYALSFNGQQHNYSATVAIVMGLITMVIAYVVQLRGMRKGV
;
A
#
# COMPACT_ATOMS: atom_id res chain seq x y z
N MET A 1 -2.63 49.72 -56.39
CA MET A 1 -3.76 49.39 -57.28
C MET A 1 -4.49 48.25 -56.64
N SER A 2 -5.62 48.63 -56.17
CA SER A 2 -6.98 48.08 -56.35
C SER A 2 -7.23 46.81 -55.54
N GLY A 3 -8.25 46.68 -54.71
CA GLY A 3 -9.36 47.55 -54.31
C GLY A 3 -10.19 46.73 -53.28
N ALA A 4 -10.67 47.43 -52.30
CA ALA A 4 -11.56 46.93 -51.25
C ALA A 4 -12.92 46.53 -51.80
N HIS A 5 -13.58 45.54 -51.21
CA HIS A 5 -15.03 45.50 -51.13
C HIS A 5 -15.49 45.03 -49.73
N GLU A 6 -15.80 46.01 -48.97
CA GLU A 6 -16.54 45.98 -47.72
C GLU A 6 -18.03 45.81 -48.08
N THR A 7 -18.72 44.74 -47.63
CA THR A 7 -20.16 44.59 -47.72
C THR A 7 -20.78 44.67 -46.35
N GLN A 8 -21.39 45.78 -46.04
CA GLN A 8 -22.24 46.05 -44.89
C GLN A 8 -23.54 45.18 -44.93
N PRO A 9 -24.04 44.68 -43.84
CA PRO A 9 -25.38 44.09 -43.72
C PRO A 9 -26.45 45.17 -43.58
N GLY A 10 -27.47 45.11 -44.40
CA GLY A 10 -28.62 46.04 -44.41
C GLY A 10 -29.57 45.82 -43.23
N PRO A 11 -30.47 46.83 -42.99
CA PRO A 11 -31.31 46.92 -41.79
C PRO A 11 -32.47 45.92 -41.83
N THR A 12 -32.64 45.17 -40.74
CA THR A 12 -33.77 44.25 -40.48
C THR A 12 -35.05 45.08 -40.21
N ARG A 13 -36.07 44.84 -41.00
CA ARG A 13 -37.44 45.42 -40.82
C ARG A 13 -38.12 44.79 -39.61
N PRO A 14 -38.96 45.59 -38.86
CA PRO A 14 -39.71 45.06 -37.73
C PRO A 14 -40.90 44.20 -38.20
N ARG A 15 -41.01 43.03 -37.58
CA ARG A 15 -42.12 42.08 -37.81
C ARG A 15 -43.38 42.59 -37.13
N LYS A 16 -44.43 42.90 -37.94
CA LYS A 16 -45.76 43.29 -37.48
C LYS A 16 -46.39 42.22 -36.59
N LEU A 17 -46.81 42.62 -35.38
CA LEU A 17 -47.73 41.85 -34.53
C LEU A 17 -49.06 41.73 -35.29
N ARG A 18 -49.52 40.54 -35.52
CA ARG A 18 -50.82 40.18 -36.00
C ARG A 18 -51.72 39.99 -34.78
N ASP A 19 -52.74 40.83 -34.66
CA ASP A 19 -53.85 40.65 -33.75
C ASP A 19 -54.56 39.34 -34.06
N VAL A 20 -54.65 38.44 -33.09
CA VAL A 20 -55.46 37.23 -33.12
C VAL A 20 -56.59 37.43 -32.11
N THR A 21 -57.62 38.10 -32.54
CA THR A 21 -58.98 37.98 -31.97
C THR A 21 -59.86 37.28 -33.01
N SER A 22 -59.98 35.95 -32.84
CA SER A 22 -61.17 35.23 -33.35
C SER A 22 -61.45 34.09 -32.35
N GLU A 23 -62.52 34.33 -31.60
CA GLU A 23 -63.33 33.31 -30.95
C GLU A 23 -63.89 32.40 -32.05
N ASP A 24 -63.35 31.25 -32.27
CA ASP A 24 -63.94 30.05 -32.90
C ASP A 24 -62.92 29.01 -33.14
N ASP A 25 -62.47 28.38 -32.07
CA ASP A 25 -61.86 27.02 -32.19
C ASP A 25 -61.94 26.27 -30.85
N MET A 26 -63.15 26.13 -30.31
CA MET A 26 -63.41 25.12 -29.30
C MET A 26 -63.77 23.80 -30.00
N THR A 27 -62.77 23.17 -30.62
CA THR A 27 -63.00 21.89 -31.20
C THR A 27 -62.01 20.88 -30.59
N THR A 28 -62.54 20.07 -29.65
CA THR A 28 -62.09 18.71 -29.32
C THR A 28 -60.63 18.57 -28.88
N LEU A 29 -60.40 18.80 -27.57
CA LEU A 29 -59.33 18.11 -26.88
C LEU A 29 -59.59 16.59 -26.91
N GLN A 30 -59.06 15.95 -27.93
CA GLN A 30 -59.02 14.49 -27.98
C GLN A 30 -58.04 14.02 -26.86
N PRO A 31 -58.48 13.18 -25.91
CA PRO A 31 -57.60 12.69 -24.88
C PRO A 31 -56.41 11.95 -25.55
N PRO A 32 -55.20 12.10 -25.03
CA PRO A 32 -54.05 11.42 -25.61
C PRO A 32 -54.36 9.92 -25.68
N ALA A 33 -54.20 9.36 -26.87
CA ALA A 33 -54.38 7.92 -27.14
C ALA A 33 -53.61 7.13 -26.07
N ALA A 34 -54.29 6.22 -25.41
CA ALA A 34 -53.70 5.35 -24.41
C ALA A 34 -52.41 4.75 -24.97
N ALA A 35 -51.29 5.05 -24.35
CA ALA A 35 -49.99 4.52 -24.76
C ALA A 35 -50.10 3.00 -24.80
N GLU A 36 -49.91 2.41 -25.97
CA GLU A 36 -49.82 0.96 -26.11
C GLU A 36 -48.86 0.40 -25.07
N PRO A 37 -49.23 -0.67 -24.35
CA PRO A 37 -48.35 -1.27 -23.34
C PRO A 37 -47.06 -1.69 -24.02
N ARG A 38 -45.94 -1.10 -23.61
CA ARG A 38 -44.61 -1.50 -24.09
C ARG A 38 -44.48 -3.01 -23.93
N PRO A 39 -44.08 -3.73 -24.98
CA PRO A 39 -43.88 -5.19 -24.89
C PRO A 39 -42.90 -5.46 -23.76
N ALA A 40 -43.29 -6.38 -22.86
CA ALA A 40 -42.45 -6.80 -21.74
C ALA A 40 -41.05 -7.19 -22.28
N PRO A 41 -39.97 -6.76 -21.63
CA PRO A 41 -38.63 -7.14 -22.05
C PRO A 41 -38.55 -8.66 -22.08
N PRO A 42 -37.93 -9.25 -23.11
CA PRO A 42 -37.80 -10.70 -23.21
C PRO A 42 -37.17 -11.24 -21.94
N PRO A 43 -37.60 -12.43 -21.46
CA PRO A 43 -37.03 -13.02 -20.25
C PRO A 43 -35.52 -13.13 -20.43
N VAL A 44 -34.75 -12.51 -19.51
CA VAL A 44 -33.30 -12.66 -19.49
C VAL A 44 -33.02 -14.14 -19.35
N ARG A 45 -32.69 -14.80 -20.47
CA ARG A 45 -32.19 -16.17 -20.45
C ARG A 45 -30.99 -16.14 -19.52
N ARG A 46 -31.12 -16.70 -18.33
CA ARG A 46 -29.98 -17.06 -17.47
C ARG A 46 -29.17 -18.05 -18.29
N ASP A 47 -28.14 -17.48 -18.94
CA ASP A 47 -27.20 -18.27 -19.72
C ASP A 47 -26.66 -19.36 -18.82
N ARG A 48 -26.80 -20.59 -19.28
CA ARG A 48 -26.20 -21.77 -18.67
C ARG A 48 -24.75 -21.42 -18.41
N ARG A 49 -24.38 -21.47 -17.14
CA ARG A 49 -23.06 -21.33 -16.54
C ARG A 49 -21.98 -21.59 -17.62
N SER A 50 -21.47 -20.52 -18.20
CA SER A 50 -20.57 -20.60 -19.35
C SER A 50 -19.26 -21.25 -18.89
N TRP A 51 -19.08 -22.51 -19.21
CA TRP A 51 -17.83 -23.26 -19.00
C TRP A 51 -16.63 -22.56 -19.65
N THR A 52 -16.90 -21.72 -20.63
CA THR A 52 -15.90 -20.89 -21.33
C THR A 52 -15.15 -19.97 -20.36
N GLY A 53 -15.82 -19.40 -19.35
CA GLY A 53 -15.17 -18.59 -18.30
C GLY A 53 -14.16 -19.42 -17.48
N TRP A 54 -14.48 -20.67 -17.18
CA TRP A 54 -13.56 -21.58 -16.48
C TRP A 54 -12.36 -21.99 -17.34
N GLY A 55 -12.51 -22.04 -18.68
CA GLY A 55 -11.41 -22.29 -19.60
C GLY A 55 -10.32 -21.21 -19.52
N PHE A 56 -10.71 -19.94 -19.33
CA PHE A 56 -9.77 -18.83 -19.17
C PHE A 56 -9.23 -18.72 -17.73
N LEU A 57 -10.07 -18.93 -16.72
CA LEU A 57 -9.68 -18.81 -15.32
C LEU A 57 -8.95 -20.05 -14.80
N GLY A 58 -9.25 -21.23 -15.36
CA GLY A 58 -8.74 -22.53 -14.93
C GLY A 58 -7.22 -22.61 -14.79
N PRO A 59 -6.42 -22.22 -15.81
CA PRO A 59 -4.96 -22.25 -15.71
C PRO A 59 -4.42 -21.39 -14.58
N PHE A 60 -4.98 -20.18 -14.40
CA PHE A 60 -4.61 -19.31 -13.28
C PHE A 60 -4.94 -19.94 -11.92
N VAL A 61 -6.17 -20.46 -11.77
CA VAL A 61 -6.61 -21.09 -10.53
C VAL A 61 -5.77 -22.34 -10.21
N ALA A 62 -5.43 -23.15 -11.23
CA ALA A 62 -4.59 -24.32 -11.06
C ALA A 62 -3.17 -23.96 -10.57
N VAL A 63 -2.53 -22.97 -11.19
CA VAL A 63 -1.21 -22.46 -10.77
C VAL A 63 -1.30 -21.85 -9.37
N PHE A 64 -2.32 -21.04 -9.11
CA PHE A 64 -2.55 -20.45 -7.79
C PHE A 64 -2.73 -21.52 -6.70
N ALA A 65 -3.55 -22.53 -6.97
CA ALA A 65 -3.76 -23.62 -6.04
C ALA A 65 -2.48 -24.41 -5.76
N LEU A 66 -1.70 -24.70 -6.81
CA LEU A 66 -0.46 -25.46 -6.66
C LEU A 66 0.66 -24.68 -5.96
N VAL A 67 0.82 -23.39 -6.29
CA VAL A 67 1.95 -22.59 -5.81
C VAL A 67 1.65 -21.92 -4.47
N PHE A 68 0.39 -21.57 -4.18
CA PHE A 68 0.03 -20.87 -2.94
C PHE A 68 -0.75 -21.77 -1.97
N LEU A 69 -1.86 -22.39 -2.42
CA LEU A 69 -2.73 -23.12 -1.49
C LEU A 69 -2.09 -24.44 -1.05
N ALA A 70 -1.41 -25.17 -1.94
CA ALA A 70 -0.80 -26.46 -1.57
C ALA A 70 0.32 -26.30 -0.53
N PRO A 71 1.29 -25.33 -0.63
CA PRO A 71 2.28 -25.11 0.43
C PRO A 71 1.66 -24.65 1.76
N ILE A 72 0.59 -23.83 1.73
CA ILE A 72 -0.12 -23.43 2.95
C ILE A 72 -0.76 -24.65 3.60
N ALA A 73 -1.47 -25.50 2.83
CA ALA A 73 -2.07 -26.72 3.32
C ALA A 73 -1.04 -27.69 3.87
N TYR A 74 0.12 -27.79 3.21
CA TYR A 74 1.24 -28.60 3.69
C TYR A 74 1.83 -28.05 4.99
N SER A 75 1.97 -26.72 5.13
CA SER A 75 2.41 -26.10 6.38
C SER A 75 1.44 -26.36 7.52
N VAL A 76 0.10 -26.33 7.25
CA VAL A 76 -0.92 -26.71 8.22
C VAL A 76 -0.80 -28.19 8.60
N TYR A 77 -0.54 -29.07 7.62
CA TYR A 77 -0.28 -30.49 7.91
C TYR A 77 0.95 -30.64 8.82
N LEU A 78 2.09 -30.04 8.46
CA LEU A 78 3.31 -30.11 9.27
C LEU A 78 3.09 -29.61 10.70
N SER A 79 2.33 -28.55 10.90
CA SER A 79 2.10 -27.94 12.22
C SER A 79 1.38 -28.87 13.21
N LEU A 80 0.66 -29.89 12.72
CA LEU A 80 -0.05 -30.86 13.55
C LEU A 80 0.80 -32.07 13.92
N PHE A 81 2.04 -32.14 13.41
CA PHE A 81 2.98 -33.22 13.67
C PHE A 81 4.24 -32.72 14.34
N ARG A 82 4.99 -33.61 14.96
CA ARG A 82 6.31 -33.31 15.56
C ARG A 82 7.29 -34.40 15.20
N ASP A 83 8.48 -34.01 14.74
CA ASP A 83 9.56 -34.93 14.51
C ASP A 83 10.31 -35.17 15.82
N GLN A 84 10.47 -36.45 16.16
CA GLN A 84 11.21 -36.91 17.35
C GLN A 84 12.53 -37.56 16.89
N LEU A 85 13.60 -37.30 17.65
CA LEU A 85 14.91 -37.91 17.38
C LEU A 85 14.87 -39.45 17.39
N ILE A 86 13.98 -40.02 18.20
CA ILE A 86 13.74 -41.46 18.28
C ILE A 86 12.21 -41.65 18.18
N GLY A 87 11.74 -42.39 17.17
CA GLY A 87 10.34 -42.66 16.97
C GLY A 87 9.71 -42.02 15.72
N GLY A 88 10.47 -41.16 15.01
CA GLY A 88 9.99 -40.52 13.76
C GLY A 88 8.93 -39.42 14.00
N THR A 89 8.10 -39.16 13.00
CA THR A 89 7.07 -38.12 13.03
C THR A 89 5.81 -38.61 13.72
N THR A 90 5.36 -37.90 14.77
CA THR A 90 4.16 -38.21 15.56
C THR A 90 3.12 -37.12 15.41
N PHE A 91 1.83 -37.52 15.39
CA PHE A 91 0.74 -36.56 15.42
C PHE A 91 0.55 -36.02 16.84
N VAL A 92 0.65 -34.68 16.99
CA VAL A 92 0.57 -33.98 18.28
C VAL A 92 -0.61 -32.99 18.35
N GLY A 93 -1.43 -32.93 17.28
CA GLY A 93 -2.59 -32.03 17.24
C GLY A 93 -2.19 -30.57 17.43
N LEU A 94 -2.65 -29.93 18.49
CA LEU A 94 -2.42 -28.50 18.77
C LEU A 94 -1.27 -28.23 19.76
N ASP A 95 -0.50 -29.21 20.17
CA ASP A 95 0.59 -29.02 21.16
C ASP A 95 1.68 -28.05 20.67
N ASN A 96 2.01 -28.10 19.36
CA ASN A 96 2.93 -27.12 18.77
C ASN A 96 2.40 -25.68 18.86
N TYR A 97 1.08 -25.50 18.77
CA TYR A 97 0.46 -24.18 18.92
C TYR A 97 0.50 -23.70 20.37
N ALA A 98 0.26 -24.60 21.33
CA ALA A 98 0.40 -24.28 22.75
C ALA A 98 1.85 -23.88 23.08
N GLU A 99 2.84 -24.59 22.53
CA GLU A 99 4.25 -24.28 22.67
C GLU A 99 4.59 -22.91 22.05
N ALA A 100 4.13 -22.62 20.82
CA ALA A 100 4.37 -21.33 20.15
C ALA A 100 3.75 -20.13 20.89
N LEU A 101 2.56 -20.33 21.48
CA LEU A 101 1.91 -19.29 22.30
C LEU A 101 2.59 -19.08 23.66
N GLY A 102 3.34 -20.06 24.17
CA GLY A 102 4.17 -19.98 25.35
C GLY A 102 5.63 -19.57 25.09
N ASP A 103 6.03 -19.37 23.84
CA ASP A 103 7.43 -19.07 23.46
C ASP A 103 7.75 -17.59 23.65
N ASP A 104 8.53 -17.27 24.70
CA ASP A 104 8.99 -15.92 25.01
C ASP A 104 9.80 -15.29 23.86
N ARG A 105 10.56 -16.08 23.09
CA ARG A 105 11.35 -15.58 21.95
C ARG A 105 10.42 -15.10 20.82
N PHE A 106 9.37 -15.86 20.56
CA PHE A 106 8.36 -15.46 19.59
C PHE A 106 7.69 -14.14 19.99
N TRP A 107 7.26 -14.01 21.26
CA TRP A 107 6.61 -12.79 21.75
C TRP A 107 7.57 -11.60 21.79
N ALA A 108 8.82 -11.80 22.19
CA ALA A 108 9.84 -10.73 22.16
C ALA A 108 10.10 -10.25 20.72
N SER A 109 10.18 -11.17 19.74
CA SER A 109 10.33 -10.83 18.34
C SER A 109 9.11 -10.07 17.79
N LEU A 110 7.91 -10.52 18.15
CA LEU A 110 6.64 -9.88 17.78
C LEU A 110 6.52 -8.46 18.38
N GLY A 111 6.91 -8.31 19.66
CA GLY A 111 6.96 -7.00 20.34
C GLY A 111 7.91 -6.03 19.62
N ARG A 112 9.06 -6.51 19.19
CA ARG A 112 10.08 -5.72 18.47
C ARG A 112 9.56 -5.23 17.11
N VAL A 113 8.93 -6.12 16.34
CA VAL A 113 8.31 -5.74 15.06
C VAL A 113 7.09 -4.83 15.27
N SER A 114 6.32 -5.02 16.33
CA SER A 114 5.21 -4.11 16.67
C SER A 114 5.69 -2.70 17.01
N LEU A 115 6.79 -2.58 17.75
CA LEU A 115 7.46 -1.30 18.01
C LEU A 115 7.99 -0.67 16.72
N PHE A 116 8.64 -1.46 15.88
CA PHE A 116 9.11 -1.04 14.56
C PHE A 116 7.96 -0.47 13.73
N LEU A 117 6.85 -1.21 13.61
CA LEU A 117 5.65 -0.78 12.90
C LEU A 117 5.09 0.53 13.46
N ALA A 118 4.99 0.64 14.79
CA ALA A 118 4.39 1.82 15.45
C ALA A 118 5.20 3.10 15.24
N VAL A 119 6.50 3.01 15.06
CA VAL A 119 7.42 4.16 14.91
C VAL A 119 7.78 4.39 13.45
N GLN A 120 8.30 3.37 12.76
CA GLN A 120 8.87 3.50 11.42
C GLN A 120 7.79 3.78 10.38
N VAL A 121 6.65 3.07 10.43
CA VAL A 121 5.59 3.24 9.40
C VAL A 121 5.01 4.64 9.39
N PRO A 122 4.61 5.26 10.53
CA PRO A 122 4.17 6.64 10.54
C PRO A 122 5.22 7.63 10.03
N ILE A 123 6.50 7.43 10.35
CA ILE A 123 7.60 8.28 9.87
C ILE A 123 7.72 8.16 8.36
N MET A 124 7.81 6.95 7.84
CA MET A 124 7.94 6.69 6.40
C MET A 124 6.77 7.24 5.61
N LEU A 125 5.53 6.93 6.02
CA LEU A 125 4.32 7.42 5.34
C LEU A 125 4.18 8.95 5.48
N GLY A 126 4.59 9.52 6.60
CA GLY A 126 4.61 10.96 6.82
C GLY A 126 5.58 11.66 5.84
N ILE A 127 6.81 11.16 5.72
CA ILE A 127 7.79 11.67 4.75
C ILE A 127 7.27 11.51 3.32
N ALA A 128 6.76 10.33 2.96
CA ALA A 128 6.19 10.06 1.64
C ALA A 128 5.04 11.02 1.29
N LEU A 129 4.17 11.29 2.26
CA LEU A 129 3.06 12.23 2.11
C LEU A 129 3.56 13.68 1.93
N LEU A 130 4.52 14.13 2.74
CA LEU A 130 5.11 15.46 2.60
C LEU A 130 5.72 15.66 1.23
N VAL A 131 6.48 14.66 0.74
CA VAL A 131 7.08 14.70 -0.60
C VAL A 131 5.99 14.71 -1.69
N ALA A 132 4.96 13.87 -1.58
CA ALA A 132 3.85 13.84 -2.53
C ALA A 132 3.11 15.17 -2.61
N LEU A 133 2.82 15.81 -1.46
CA LEU A 133 2.20 17.14 -1.38
C LEU A 133 3.09 18.22 -2.00
N THR A 134 4.40 18.14 -1.80
CA THR A 134 5.37 19.09 -2.38
C THR A 134 5.42 18.95 -3.90
N LEU A 135 5.45 17.73 -4.42
CA LEU A 135 5.39 17.45 -5.86
C LEU A 135 4.06 17.90 -6.49
N ASP A 136 2.95 17.76 -5.75
CA ASP A 136 1.63 18.16 -6.22
C ASP A 136 1.41 19.68 -6.20
N SER A 137 2.20 20.45 -5.44
CA SER A 137 2.03 21.89 -5.30
C SER A 137 2.21 22.69 -6.59
N GLY A 138 2.82 22.10 -7.63
CA GLY A 138 3.13 22.75 -8.91
C GLY A 138 4.25 23.78 -8.87
N ARG A 139 4.76 24.12 -7.69
CA ARG A 139 5.80 25.15 -7.49
C ARG A 139 7.22 24.63 -7.66
N LEU A 140 7.42 23.31 -7.66
CA LEU A 140 8.74 22.69 -7.75
C LEU A 140 9.23 22.66 -9.20
N TYR A 141 10.33 23.36 -9.47
CA TYR A 141 11.04 23.26 -10.74
C TYR A 141 11.75 21.89 -10.84
N GLY A 142 11.68 21.23 -12.00
CA GLY A 142 12.29 19.89 -12.18
C GLY A 142 11.56 18.75 -11.45
N ARG A 143 10.26 18.89 -11.20
CA ARG A 143 9.42 17.93 -10.48
C ARG A 143 9.61 16.48 -10.93
N ASP A 144 9.71 16.22 -12.23
CA ASP A 144 9.85 14.86 -12.75
C ASP A 144 11.21 14.26 -12.41
N PHE A 145 12.26 15.05 -12.36
CA PHE A 145 13.57 14.62 -11.89
C PHE A 145 13.52 14.20 -10.42
N PHE A 146 12.94 15.03 -9.54
CA PHE A 146 12.82 14.68 -8.12
C PHE A 146 11.94 13.44 -7.90
N ARG A 147 10.84 13.31 -8.66
CA ARG A 147 9.97 12.15 -8.59
C ARG A 147 10.73 10.85 -8.91
N ILE A 148 11.51 10.84 -9.97
CA ILE A 148 12.30 9.68 -10.38
C ILE A 148 13.41 9.40 -9.36
N SER A 149 14.15 10.43 -8.93
CA SER A 149 15.27 10.29 -7.97
C SER A 149 14.82 9.73 -6.63
N ILE A 150 13.66 10.17 -6.11
CA ILE A 150 13.12 9.68 -4.82
C ILE A 150 12.54 8.28 -4.96
N PHE A 151 12.06 7.91 -6.14
CA PHE A 151 11.56 6.55 -6.41
C PHE A 151 12.69 5.54 -6.68
N LEU A 152 13.85 6.00 -7.18
CA LEU A 152 14.94 5.14 -7.61
C LEU A 152 15.42 4.12 -6.55
N PRO A 153 15.51 4.45 -5.25
CA PRO A 153 15.86 3.49 -4.20
C PRO A 153 15.00 2.22 -4.20
N TYR A 154 13.71 2.34 -4.47
CA TYR A 154 12.80 1.18 -4.54
C TYR A 154 13.17 0.17 -5.64
N ALA A 155 13.87 0.61 -6.68
CA ALA A 155 14.33 -0.29 -7.76
C ALA A 155 15.60 -1.07 -7.38
N VAL A 156 16.25 -0.72 -6.26
CA VAL A 156 17.43 -1.44 -5.77
C VAL A 156 16.97 -2.73 -5.07
N PRO A 157 17.54 -3.92 -5.40
CA PRO A 157 17.21 -5.13 -4.66
C PRO A 157 17.51 -4.99 -3.15
N ALA A 158 16.57 -5.38 -2.29
CA ALA A 158 16.66 -5.22 -0.83
C ALA A 158 17.97 -5.76 -0.22
N VAL A 159 18.46 -6.90 -0.75
CA VAL A 159 19.75 -7.48 -0.33
C VAL A 159 20.91 -6.50 -0.59
N VAL A 160 20.93 -5.89 -1.78
CA VAL A 160 21.98 -4.94 -2.17
C VAL A 160 21.86 -3.64 -1.34
N ALA A 161 20.65 -3.13 -1.16
CA ALA A 161 20.39 -1.98 -0.31
C ALA A 161 20.89 -2.20 1.12
N THR A 162 20.56 -3.34 1.70
CA THR A 162 20.97 -3.69 3.07
C THR A 162 22.50 -3.83 3.20
N LEU A 163 23.18 -4.46 2.23
CA LEU A 163 24.64 -4.57 2.21
C LEU A 163 25.30 -3.18 2.09
N MET A 164 24.78 -2.33 1.20
CA MET A 164 25.28 -0.97 1.04
C MET A 164 25.16 -0.15 2.34
N TRP A 165 24.00 -0.18 2.97
CA TRP A 165 23.78 0.51 4.24
C TRP A 165 24.60 -0.11 5.37
N GLY A 166 24.72 -1.44 5.42
CA GLY A 166 25.58 -2.13 6.38
C GLY A 166 27.03 -1.67 6.30
N PHE A 167 27.57 -1.47 5.09
CA PHE A 167 28.88 -0.86 4.87
C PHE A 167 28.93 0.59 5.33
N LEU A 168 27.93 1.42 4.97
CA LEU A 168 27.87 2.82 5.37
C LEU A 168 27.80 3.02 6.90
N TYR A 169 27.17 2.09 7.62
CA TYR A 169 27.09 2.10 9.08
C TYR A 169 28.41 1.69 9.78
N GLY A 170 29.36 1.14 9.03
CA GLY A 170 30.63 0.70 9.60
C GLY A 170 31.37 1.82 10.33
N THR A 171 31.76 1.59 11.59
CA THR A 171 32.43 2.57 12.44
C THR A 171 33.93 2.70 12.15
N ARG A 172 34.51 1.74 11.44
CA ARG A 172 35.92 1.76 11.02
C ARG A 172 36.06 2.09 9.53
N PHE A 173 35.19 1.55 8.71
CA PHE A 173 35.16 1.71 7.26
C PHE A 173 33.73 2.06 6.87
N GLY A 174 33.54 3.08 6.06
CA GLY A 174 32.23 3.54 5.66
C GLY A 174 31.93 4.95 6.19
N LEU A 175 30.75 5.46 5.86
CA LEU A 175 30.36 6.85 6.12
C LEU A 175 30.52 7.26 7.60
N VAL A 176 30.11 6.40 8.53
CA VAL A 176 30.21 6.69 9.97
C VAL A 176 31.67 6.76 10.42
N GLY A 177 32.51 5.84 9.94
CA GLY A 177 33.95 5.84 10.21
C GLY A 177 34.65 7.08 9.65
N ASP A 178 34.33 7.47 8.41
CA ASP A 178 34.88 8.65 7.76
C ASP A 178 34.44 9.95 8.48
N LEU A 179 33.16 10.04 8.90
CA LEU A 179 32.67 11.18 9.69
C LEU A 179 33.36 11.26 11.06
N ASN A 180 33.54 10.14 11.75
CA ASN A 180 34.29 10.09 13.00
C ASN A 180 35.70 10.63 12.86
N SER A 181 36.39 10.20 11.78
CA SER A 181 37.75 10.64 11.50
C SER A 181 37.84 12.09 11.08
N ALA A 182 36.90 12.56 10.25
CA ALA A 182 36.89 13.94 9.75
C ALA A 182 36.49 14.98 10.82
N LEU A 183 35.57 14.61 11.72
CA LEU A 183 35.06 15.53 12.76
C LEU A 183 35.79 15.39 14.09
N GLY A 184 36.66 14.37 14.23
CA GLY A 184 37.35 14.07 15.49
C GLY A 184 36.41 13.67 16.63
N VAL A 185 35.23 13.07 16.30
CA VAL A 185 34.21 12.65 17.25
C VAL A 185 33.99 11.14 17.17
N SER A 186 33.39 10.58 18.21
CA SER A 186 32.94 9.17 18.21
C SER A 186 31.41 9.16 18.17
N LEU A 187 30.85 9.01 16.97
CA LEU A 187 29.42 8.85 16.78
C LEU A 187 28.98 7.49 17.35
N PRO A 188 27.75 7.40 17.89
CA PRO A 188 27.19 6.11 18.30
C PRO A 188 27.19 5.11 17.15
N ASP A 189 27.50 3.84 17.46
CA ASP A 189 27.48 2.76 16.47
C ASP A 189 26.03 2.46 16.04
N PRO A 190 25.66 2.69 14.76
CA PRO A 190 24.31 2.41 14.25
C PRO A 190 23.90 0.95 14.34
N LEU A 191 24.87 0.04 14.40
CA LEU A 191 24.65 -1.41 14.53
C LEU A 191 24.65 -1.91 15.97
N SER A 192 24.73 -1.01 16.96
CA SER A 192 24.61 -1.36 18.37
C SER A 192 23.21 -1.85 18.74
N PRO A 193 23.03 -2.62 19.83
CA PRO A 193 21.72 -3.13 20.26
C PRO A 193 20.64 -2.06 20.44
N GLY A 194 21.03 -0.83 20.85
CA GLY A 194 20.09 0.28 21.05
C GLY A 194 19.67 1.00 19.78
N LEU A 195 20.45 0.92 18.69
CA LEU A 195 20.23 1.69 17.46
C LEU A 195 19.91 0.84 16.25
N VAL A 196 20.23 -0.45 16.24
CA VAL A 196 20.08 -1.32 15.05
C VAL A 196 18.65 -1.37 14.53
N LEU A 197 17.64 -1.31 15.36
CA LEU A 197 16.24 -1.27 14.95
C LEU A 197 15.91 0.03 14.18
N ALA A 198 16.46 1.16 14.66
CA ALA A 198 16.33 2.45 13.95
C ALA A 198 17.11 2.45 12.64
N SER A 199 18.28 1.82 12.60
CA SER A 199 19.08 1.65 11.38
C SER A 199 18.38 0.81 10.33
N ILE A 200 17.73 -0.28 10.73
CA ILE A 200 16.83 -1.05 9.85
C ILE A 200 15.67 -0.18 9.38
N GLY A 201 15.06 0.62 10.28
CA GLY A 201 14.00 1.56 9.94
C GLY A 201 14.43 2.61 8.91
N ASN A 202 15.68 3.09 8.99
CA ASN A 202 16.25 3.99 7.98
C ASN A 202 16.39 3.30 6.60
N ILE A 203 16.88 2.05 6.56
CA ILE A 203 17.00 1.30 5.30
C ILE A 203 15.62 1.15 4.64
N VAL A 204 14.65 0.64 5.39
CA VAL A 204 13.28 0.43 4.91
C VAL A 204 12.62 1.76 4.49
N THR A 205 12.84 2.84 5.25
CA THR A 205 12.32 4.17 4.88
C THR A 205 12.94 4.64 3.58
N TRP A 206 14.26 4.58 3.43
CA TRP A 206 14.97 4.98 2.22
C TRP A 206 14.48 4.19 0.98
N GLU A 207 14.25 2.90 1.14
CA GLU A 207 13.80 2.01 0.07
C GLU A 207 12.33 2.29 -0.33
N PHE A 208 11.43 2.42 0.65
CA PHE A 208 9.98 2.44 0.39
C PHE A 208 9.34 3.83 0.40
N VAL A 209 10.02 4.89 0.84
CA VAL A 209 9.43 6.24 0.85
C VAL A 209 9.00 6.71 -0.54
N GLY A 210 9.80 6.43 -1.56
CA GLY A 210 9.50 6.81 -2.95
C GLY A 210 8.31 6.04 -3.53
N TYR A 211 8.19 4.77 -3.22
CA TYR A 211 7.04 3.96 -3.61
C TYR A 211 5.73 4.49 -2.99
N ASN A 212 5.71 4.73 -1.68
CA ASN A 212 4.55 5.30 -1.00
C ASN A 212 4.23 6.72 -1.47
N MET A 213 5.24 7.53 -1.75
CA MET A 213 5.11 8.86 -2.35
C MET A 213 4.37 8.79 -3.68
N LEU A 214 4.70 7.84 -4.57
CA LEU A 214 4.01 7.68 -5.85
C LEU A 214 2.54 7.28 -5.68
N ILE A 215 2.22 6.42 -4.71
CA ILE A 215 0.82 6.06 -4.39
C ILE A 215 0.04 7.33 -4.01
N PHE A 216 0.58 8.14 -3.10
CA PHE A 216 -0.09 9.35 -2.64
C PHE A 216 -0.17 10.42 -3.74
N TYR A 217 0.92 10.63 -4.48
CA TYR A 217 0.95 11.56 -5.59
C TYR A 217 -0.06 11.20 -6.68
N SER A 218 -0.16 9.91 -7.04
CA SER A 218 -1.14 9.45 -8.03
C SER A 218 -2.58 9.68 -7.57
N ALA A 219 -2.87 9.45 -6.29
CA ALA A 219 -4.18 9.72 -5.72
C ALA A 219 -4.51 11.23 -5.69
N LEU A 220 -3.53 12.09 -5.40
CA LEU A 220 -3.71 13.55 -5.45
C LEU A 220 -4.03 14.04 -6.87
N ARG A 221 -3.48 13.42 -7.91
CA ARG A 221 -3.71 13.80 -9.32
C ARG A 221 -5.12 13.52 -9.82
N VAL A 222 -5.89 12.69 -9.11
CA VAL A 222 -7.29 12.39 -9.45
C VAL A 222 -8.24 13.45 -8.90
N VAL A 223 -7.81 14.28 -7.94
CA VAL A 223 -8.64 15.34 -7.35
C VAL A 223 -8.93 16.41 -8.40
N PRO A 224 -10.22 16.72 -8.66
CA PRO A 224 -10.61 17.73 -9.66
C PRO A 224 -10.03 19.11 -9.33
N HIS A 225 -9.47 19.80 -10.35
CA HIS A 225 -8.85 21.11 -10.18
C HIS A 225 -9.85 22.18 -9.71
N SER A 226 -11.12 22.05 -10.09
CA SER A 226 -12.19 22.94 -9.67
C SER A 226 -12.37 23.06 -8.15
N LEU A 227 -12.02 22.01 -7.39
CA LEU A 227 -12.05 22.09 -5.92
C LEU A 227 -10.97 23.02 -5.37
N TYR A 228 -9.81 23.08 -6.02
CA TYR A 228 -8.74 24.00 -5.63
C TYR A 228 -9.08 25.44 -6.00
N GLU A 229 -9.66 25.66 -7.17
CA GLU A 229 -10.15 26.99 -7.63
C GLU A 229 -11.23 27.53 -6.71
N ALA A 230 -12.22 26.71 -6.33
CA ALA A 230 -13.25 27.09 -5.38
C ALA A 230 -12.66 27.47 -4.01
N ALA A 231 -11.73 26.67 -3.50
CA ALA A 231 -11.05 26.96 -2.24
C ALA A 231 -10.20 28.25 -2.28
N GLU A 232 -9.63 28.57 -3.44
CA GLU A 232 -8.86 29.81 -3.64
C GLU A 232 -9.81 31.04 -3.65
N ILE A 233 -10.97 30.93 -4.29
CA ILE A 233 -12.03 31.97 -4.26
C ILE A 233 -12.52 32.20 -2.83
N ASP A 234 -12.67 31.12 -2.03
CA ASP A 234 -13.05 31.18 -0.62
C ASP A 234 -11.93 31.69 0.29
N GLY A 235 -10.75 32.02 -0.24
CA GLY A 235 -9.59 32.52 0.53
C GLY A 235 -8.94 31.45 1.40
N ALA A 236 -9.08 30.17 1.08
CA ALA A 236 -8.48 29.08 1.84
C ALA A 236 -6.95 29.05 1.70
N GLY A 237 -6.24 29.16 2.82
CA GLY A 237 -4.77 28.99 2.83
C GLY A 237 -4.34 27.55 2.55
N GLN A 238 -3.07 27.34 2.19
CA GLN A 238 -2.49 26.04 1.81
C GLN A 238 -2.76 24.92 2.84
N ILE A 239 -2.63 25.19 4.14
CA ILE A 239 -2.88 24.20 5.20
C ILE A 239 -4.34 23.75 5.17
N ARG A 240 -5.30 24.70 4.94
CA ARG A 240 -6.72 24.36 4.86
C ARG A 240 -7.03 23.51 3.63
N VAL A 241 -6.41 23.80 2.48
CA VAL A 241 -6.52 22.98 1.27
C VAL A 241 -5.98 21.56 1.52
N ILE A 242 -4.84 21.43 2.18
CA ILE A 242 -4.27 20.12 2.52
C ILE A 242 -5.22 19.34 3.45
N THR A 243 -5.66 19.93 4.54
CA THR A 243 -6.44 19.23 5.57
C THR A 243 -7.90 18.99 5.18
N ALA A 244 -8.53 19.92 4.45
CA ALA A 244 -9.95 19.84 4.11
C ALA A 244 -10.22 19.19 2.74
N ILE A 245 -9.26 19.22 1.80
CA ILE A 245 -9.46 18.68 0.45
C ILE A 245 -8.50 17.51 0.19
N LYS A 246 -7.18 17.74 0.26
CA LYS A 246 -6.19 16.73 -0.18
C LYS A 246 -6.19 15.49 0.70
N LEU A 247 -6.05 15.62 2.02
CA LEU A 247 -6.00 14.47 2.94
C LEU A 247 -7.28 13.64 2.93
N PRO A 248 -8.49 14.23 2.97
CA PRO A 248 -9.71 13.44 2.83
C PRO A 248 -9.83 12.74 1.48
N ALA A 249 -9.41 13.37 0.39
CA ALA A 249 -9.46 12.77 -0.95
C ALA A 249 -8.56 11.55 -1.10
N ILE A 250 -7.36 11.55 -0.50
CA ILE A 250 -6.39 10.45 -0.63
C ILE A 250 -6.45 9.43 0.52
N ARG A 251 -7.44 9.53 1.42
CA ARG A 251 -7.53 8.63 2.59
C ARG A 251 -7.53 7.15 2.22
N GLY A 252 -8.16 6.79 1.09
CA GLY A 252 -8.13 5.42 0.57
C GLY A 252 -6.71 4.96 0.25
N ALA A 253 -5.90 5.81 -0.38
CA ALA A 253 -4.50 5.54 -0.67
C ALA A 253 -3.66 5.43 0.62
N LEU A 254 -3.93 6.27 1.63
CA LEU A 254 -3.29 6.18 2.95
C LEU A 254 -3.59 4.85 3.64
N VAL A 255 -4.84 4.39 3.60
CA VAL A 255 -5.23 3.09 4.18
C VAL A 255 -4.52 1.95 3.46
N ILE A 256 -4.50 1.94 2.12
CA ILE A 256 -3.82 0.92 1.33
C ILE A 256 -2.31 0.90 1.65
N ALA A 257 -1.65 2.05 1.63
CA ALA A 257 -0.23 2.16 1.97
C ALA A 257 0.05 1.67 3.40
N THR A 258 -0.81 1.99 4.36
CA THR A 258 -0.70 1.51 5.75
C THR A 258 -0.84 -0.01 5.82
N ILE A 259 -1.81 -0.61 5.13
CA ILE A 259 -2.00 -2.08 5.12
C ILE A 259 -0.75 -2.78 4.55
N PHE A 260 -0.21 -2.31 3.41
CA PHE A 260 1.00 -2.89 2.83
C PHE A 260 2.21 -2.71 3.75
N SER A 261 2.34 -1.56 4.41
CA SER A 261 3.43 -1.31 5.37
C SER A 261 3.31 -2.19 6.61
N VAL A 262 2.09 -2.46 7.11
CA VAL A 262 1.84 -3.42 8.20
C VAL A 262 2.29 -4.81 7.78
N ILE A 263 1.84 -5.30 6.62
CA ILE A 263 2.22 -6.62 6.12
C ILE A 263 3.75 -6.70 5.94
N GLY A 264 4.37 -5.70 5.31
CA GLY A 264 5.81 -5.63 5.10
C GLY A 264 6.61 -5.63 6.40
N SER A 265 6.13 -4.93 7.45
CA SER A 265 6.80 -4.93 8.77
C SER A 265 6.83 -6.31 9.41
N PHE A 266 5.75 -7.09 9.32
CA PHE A 266 5.75 -8.48 9.84
C PHE A 266 6.56 -9.43 8.95
N GLN A 267 6.80 -9.09 7.69
CA GLN A 267 7.65 -9.84 6.76
C GLN A 267 9.13 -9.44 6.83
N LEU A 268 9.52 -8.56 7.75
CA LEU A 268 10.90 -8.09 7.91
C LEU A 268 11.86 -9.27 8.15
N PHE A 269 12.71 -9.54 7.15
CA PHE A 269 13.63 -10.67 7.12
C PHE A 269 15.00 -10.32 6.53
N ASN A 270 15.02 -9.66 5.36
CA ASN A 270 16.27 -9.40 4.64
C ASN A 270 17.24 -8.55 5.46
N GLU A 271 16.76 -7.44 6.03
CA GLU A 271 17.59 -6.49 6.75
C GLU A 271 18.21 -7.13 7.99
N PRO A 272 17.46 -7.77 8.92
CA PRO A 272 18.08 -8.41 10.07
C PRO A 272 18.98 -9.59 9.68
N SER A 273 18.61 -10.40 8.68
CA SER A 273 19.41 -11.58 8.30
C SER A 273 20.75 -11.20 7.65
N ILE A 274 20.78 -10.13 6.85
CA ILE A 274 21.98 -9.65 6.18
C ILE A 274 22.88 -8.84 7.12
N LEU A 275 22.29 -8.05 8.03
CA LEU A 275 23.04 -7.28 9.02
C LEU A 275 23.56 -8.13 10.19
N GLN A 276 23.00 -9.30 10.43
CA GLN A 276 23.37 -10.17 11.56
C GLN A 276 24.88 -10.45 11.64
N PRO A 277 25.60 -10.78 10.55
CA PRO A 277 27.04 -11.00 10.61
C PRO A 277 27.85 -9.76 11.05
N LEU A 278 27.32 -8.55 10.77
CA LEU A 278 27.93 -7.27 11.14
C LEU A 278 27.53 -6.82 12.55
N ALA A 279 26.38 -7.25 13.04
CA ALA A 279 25.76 -6.84 14.31
C ALA A 279 25.42 -8.04 15.21
N ARG A 280 26.33 -8.98 15.38
CA ARG A 280 26.10 -10.27 16.10
C ARG A 280 25.61 -10.11 17.52
N ASN A 281 26.03 -9.05 18.20
CA ASN A 281 25.62 -8.74 19.58
C ASN A 281 24.25 -8.04 19.66
N ALA A 282 23.73 -7.55 18.53
CA ALA A 282 22.49 -6.79 18.44
C ALA A 282 21.35 -7.57 17.76
N ILE A 283 21.70 -8.40 16.75
CA ILE A 283 20.72 -9.16 15.98
C ILE A 283 20.92 -10.65 16.26
N THR A 284 19.97 -11.21 17.00
CA THR A 284 19.86 -12.66 17.27
C THR A 284 19.00 -13.35 16.21
N THR A 285 19.00 -14.67 16.15
CA THR A 285 18.18 -15.44 15.20
C THR A 285 16.67 -15.30 15.44
N ASP A 286 16.28 -14.85 16.61
CA ASP A 286 14.90 -14.51 17.01
C ASP A 286 14.61 -13.00 16.97
N TYR A 287 15.37 -12.23 16.17
CA TYR A 287 15.24 -10.78 16.13
C TYR A 287 13.89 -10.30 15.59
N THR A 288 13.40 -10.93 14.52
CA THR A 288 12.03 -10.73 13.99
C THR A 288 11.31 -12.06 13.88
N PRO A 289 9.96 -12.11 13.90
CA PRO A 289 9.23 -13.37 13.83
C PRO A 289 9.53 -14.15 12.54
N ASN A 290 9.71 -13.45 11.41
CA ASN A 290 10.01 -14.08 10.14
C ASN A 290 11.44 -14.66 10.11
N TYR A 291 12.42 -13.93 10.67
CA TYR A 291 13.78 -14.45 10.80
C TYR A 291 13.87 -15.61 11.79
N TYR A 292 13.08 -15.58 12.89
CA TYR A 292 12.96 -16.69 13.84
C TYR A 292 12.39 -17.94 13.16
N THR A 293 11.31 -17.81 12.43
CA THR A 293 10.70 -18.92 11.67
C THR A 293 11.72 -19.56 10.70
N TYR A 294 12.48 -18.72 9.97
CA TYR A 294 13.55 -19.19 9.10
C TYR A 294 14.65 -19.93 9.87
N ALA A 295 15.11 -19.37 10.97
CA ALA A 295 16.16 -19.98 11.79
C ALA A 295 15.73 -21.33 12.39
N LEU A 296 14.49 -21.46 12.85
CA LEU A 296 13.92 -22.72 13.30
C LEU A 296 13.94 -23.79 12.19
N SER A 297 13.52 -23.42 10.98
CA SER A 297 13.43 -24.35 9.87
C SER A 297 14.79 -24.77 9.33
N PHE A 298 15.65 -23.79 9.01
CA PHE A 298 16.89 -24.05 8.25
C PHE A 298 18.13 -24.28 9.14
N ASN A 299 18.20 -23.59 10.29
CA ASN A 299 19.33 -23.77 11.22
C ASN A 299 19.01 -24.85 12.28
N GLY A 300 17.77 -24.86 12.78
CA GLY A 300 17.33 -25.75 13.84
C GLY A 300 16.73 -27.08 13.35
N GLN A 301 16.47 -27.23 12.04
CA GLN A 301 15.83 -28.44 11.47
C GLN A 301 14.45 -28.75 12.09
N GLN A 302 13.79 -27.73 12.66
CA GLN A 302 12.50 -27.85 13.36
C GLN A 302 11.34 -27.43 12.43
N HIS A 303 11.18 -28.15 11.31
CA HIS A 303 10.24 -27.77 10.24
C HIS A 303 8.78 -27.72 10.73
N ASN A 304 8.38 -28.65 11.59
CA ASN A 304 7.03 -28.75 12.15
C ASN A 304 6.71 -27.55 13.04
N TYR A 305 7.60 -27.23 13.98
CA TYR A 305 7.43 -26.08 14.86
C TYR A 305 7.53 -24.75 14.12
N SER A 306 8.47 -24.64 13.18
CA SER A 306 8.60 -23.48 12.29
C SER A 306 7.30 -23.22 11.50
N ALA A 307 6.69 -24.26 10.94
CA ALA A 307 5.41 -24.14 10.23
C ALA A 307 4.29 -23.62 11.16
N THR A 308 4.27 -24.06 12.43
CA THR A 308 3.32 -23.55 13.43
C THR A 308 3.55 -22.08 13.72
N VAL A 309 4.77 -21.67 13.99
CA VAL A 309 5.14 -20.25 14.25
C VAL A 309 4.76 -19.37 13.05
N ALA A 310 5.03 -19.85 11.81
CA ALA A 310 4.66 -19.13 10.59
C ALA A 310 3.15 -18.94 10.47
N ILE A 311 2.34 -19.96 10.79
CA ILE A 311 0.87 -19.89 10.76
C ILE A 311 0.36 -18.89 11.81
N VAL A 312 0.85 -18.99 13.05
CA VAL A 312 0.45 -18.08 14.14
C VAL A 312 0.78 -16.63 13.76
N MET A 313 2.01 -16.38 13.27
CA MET A 313 2.42 -15.06 12.79
C MET A 313 1.52 -14.56 11.65
N GLY A 314 1.22 -15.43 10.67
CA GLY A 314 0.36 -15.09 9.55
C GLY A 314 -1.05 -14.71 9.98
N LEU A 315 -1.63 -15.45 10.94
CA LEU A 315 -2.94 -15.14 11.52
C LEU A 315 -2.93 -13.80 12.27
N ILE A 316 -1.92 -13.54 13.09
CA ILE A 316 -1.77 -12.25 13.79
C ILE A 316 -1.67 -11.10 12.79
N THR A 317 -0.83 -11.24 11.75
CA THR A 317 -0.67 -10.23 10.69
C THR A 317 -1.98 -9.98 9.97
N MET A 318 -2.71 -11.04 9.62
CA MET A 318 -4.01 -10.96 8.95
C MET A 318 -5.03 -10.20 9.81
N VAL A 319 -5.11 -10.51 11.10
CA VAL A 319 -6.03 -9.83 12.03
C VAL A 319 -5.68 -8.34 12.15
N ILE A 320 -4.40 -8.01 12.31
CA ILE A 320 -3.95 -6.60 12.42
C ILE A 320 -4.27 -5.85 11.12
N ALA A 321 -3.92 -6.40 9.95
CA ALA A 321 -4.19 -5.79 8.66
C ALA A 321 -5.70 -5.59 8.43
N TYR A 322 -6.52 -6.57 8.81
CA TYR A 322 -7.98 -6.48 8.71
C TYR A 322 -8.58 -5.41 9.64
N VAL A 323 -8.08 -5.30 10.87
CA VAL A 323 -8.50 -4.25 11.82
C VAL A 323 -8.15 -2.85 11.28
N VAL A 324 -6.95 -2.69 10.70
CA VAL A 324 -6.53 -1.42 10.06
C VAL A 324 -7.47 -1.08 8.90
N GLN A 325 -7.77 -2.06 8.04
CA GLN A 325 -8.70 -1.89 6.92
C GLN A 325 -10.10 -1.45 7.38
N LEU A 326 -10.68 -2.15 8.36
CA LEU A 326 -12.02 -1.82 8.87
C LEU A 326 -12.08 -0.41 9.49
N ARG A 327 -11.05 -0.03 10.25
CA ARG A 327 -10.97 1.32 10.85
C ARG A 327 -10.79 2.40 9.78
N GLY A 328 -10.02 2.11 8.74
CA GLY A 328 -9.81 3.01 7.61
C GLY A 328 -11.10 3.26 6.81
N MET A 329 -11.88 2.20 6.55
CA MET A 329 -13.16 2.30 5.83
C MET A 329 -14.25 3.02 6.65
N ARG A 330 -14.38 2.74 7.95
CA ARG A 330 -15.41 3.36 8.82
C ARG A 330 -15.29 4.87 8.97
N LYS A 331 -14.10 5.44 8.83
CA LYS A 331 -13.88 6.89 8.84
C LYS A 331 -14.16 7.55 7.48
N GLY A 332 -14.65 6.81 6.53
CA GLY A 332 -14.82 7.16 5.12
C GLY A 332 -16.27 7.26 4.63
N VAL A 333 -17.25 7.02 5.49
CA VAL A 333 -18.70 7.23 5.19
C VAL A 333 -19.19 8.51 5.83
#